data_caf8adc72869bf6140e6fd2b29f6a1c5
#
_entry.id   caf8adc72869bf6140e6fd2b29f6a1c5
#
_cell.length_a   1.000
_cell.length_b   1.000
_cell.length_c   1.000
_cell.angle_alpha   90.00
_cell.angle_beta   90.00
_cell.angle_gamma   90.00
#
_symmetry.space_group_name_H-M   'P 1'
#
loop_
_entity.id
_entity.type
_entity.pdbx_description
1 polymer ?
#
loop_
_entity_poly.entity_id
_entity_poly.type
_entity_poly.pdbx_seq_one_letter_code
_entity_poly.pdbx_strand_id
1 'polypeptide(L)'
;MTKRIDVHRLKPGMYIADLGSDWMAHPFLRNSFAVKDEATIAKIIEAGIHQVYIDPERGLDVADAPTDSEVNRQLHEEMVKLASAPAPERRITATEEMGKAKKIHAEANHIIHNIMKDVRLGQQVRLEQVEPVVERMTESILRNGGALMSLCRVKNADDYTFQHSVSVCALQVSFCRALGLDTTTLHLAGIGGLLHDIGKVKVPSEVLNKPGRLTEEEFAVMKCHVVESKNILEQ
;
A
#
# COMPACT_ATOMS: atom_id res chain seq x y z
N MET A 1 15.30 -21.40 -11.84
CA MET A 1 13.96 -20.83 -12.10
C MET A 1 13.17 -20.91 -10.82
N THR A 2 12.76 -19.78 -10.23
CA THR A 2 12.12 -19.75 -8.90
C THR A 2 10.66 -20.19 -8.97
N LYS A 3 10.18 -20.85 -7.91
CA LYS A 3 8.79 -21.28 -7.73
C LYS A 3 8.20 -20.69 -6.45
N ARG A 4 6.95 -20.27 -6.49
CA ARG A 4 6.22 -19.77 -5.31
C ARG A 4 5.50 -20.91 -4.62
N ILE A 5 5.74 -21.08 -3.32
CA ILE A 5 5.10 -22.11 -2.50
C ILE A 5 4.54 -21.51 -1.21
N ASP A 6 3.52 -22.17 -0.66
CA ASP A 6 3.08 -21.93 0.71
C ASP A 6 4.16 -22.37 1.70
N VAL A 7 4.35 -21.60 2.78
CA VAL A 7 5.38 -21.87 3.80
C VAL A 7 5.22 -23.26 4.45
N HIS A 8 3.99 -23.78 4.56
CA HIS A 8 3.72 -25.13 5.08
C HIS A 8 4.19 -26.25 4.16
N ARG A 9 4.57 -25.95 2.93
CA ARG A 9 5.18 -26.89 1.99
C ARG A 9 6.71 -26.88 2.02
N LEU A 10 7.32 -25.97 2.79
CA LEU A 10 8.76 -25.96 3.00
C LEU A 10 9.23 -27.25 3.69
N LYS A 11 10.41 -27.71 3.27
CA LYS A 11 11.08 -28.88 3.87
C LYS A 11 12.58 -28.58 4.01
N PRO A 12 13.25 -29.17 5.02
CA PRO A 12 14.70 -29.14 5.06
C PRO A 12 15.32 -29.66 3.77
N GLY A 13 16.35 -28.99 3.28
CA GLY A 13 16.99 -29.27 1.98
C GLY A 13 16.47 -28.43 0.82
N MET A 14 15.40 -27.63 0.99
CA MET A 14 14.99 -26.62 0.03
C MET A 14 15.87 -25.38 0.12
N TYR A 15 15.94 -24.60 -0.95
CA TYR A 15 16.63 -23.32 -0.97
C TYR A 15 15.63 -22.19 -1.20
N ILE A 16 15.50 -21.28 -0.24
CA ILE A 16 14.72 -20.06 -0.37
C ILE A 16 15.51 -19.07 -1.21
N ALA A 17 14.93 -18.65 -2.32
CA ALA A 17 15.45 -17.59 -3.19
C ALA A 17 15.02 -16.21 -2.70
N ASP A 18 13.76 -16.09 -2.21
CA ASP A 18 13.22 -14.87 -1.62
C ASP A 18 12.12 -15.24 -0.59
N LEU A 19 12.10 -14.55 0.54
CA LEU A 19 11.08 -14.70 1.56
C LEU A 19 9.75 -14.03 1.20
N GLY A 20 9.70 -13.25 0.11
CA GLY A 20 8.50 -12.54 -0.31
C GLY A 20 8.03 -11.46 0.67
N SER A 21 8.88 -11.09 1.63
CA SER A 21 8.62 -10.08 2.64
C SER A 21 9.79 -9.10 2.73
N ASP A 22 9.51 -7.88 3.19
CA ASP A 22 10.54 -6.86 3.34
C ASP A 22 11.60 -7.33 4.37
N TRP A 23 12.87 -7.08 4.08
CA TRP A 23 14.03 -7.49 4.91
C TRP A 23 13.94 -7.01 6.37
N MET A 24 13.14 -5.99 6.66
CA MET A 24 12.88 -5.51 8.02
C MET A 24 11.74 -6.24 8.74
N ALA A 25 10.95 -7.03 8.03
CA ALA A 25 9.79 -7.73 8.58
C ALA A 25 10.12 -9.12 9.17
N HIS A 26 11.38 -9.55 9.11
CA HIS A 26 11.76 -10.87 9.58
C HIS A 26 13.17 -10.87 10.23
N PRO A 27 13.48 -11.82 11.15
CA PRO A 27 14.75 -11.87 11.87
C PRO A 27 15.92 -12.42 11.06
N PHE A 28 15.77 -12.71 9.77
CA PHE A 28 16.81 -13.30 8.94
C PHE A 28 17.70 -12.22 8.33
N LEU A 29 19.02 -12.39 8.41
CA LEU A 29 20.02 -11.47 7.85
C LEU A 29 20.06 -11.45 6.33
N ARG A 30 19.44 -12.42 5.65
CA ARG A 30 19.40 -12.56 4.19
C ARG A 30 18.06 -13.09 3.76
N ASN A 31 17.53 -12.60 2.64
CA ASN A 31 16.29 -13.09 2.04
C ASN A 31 16.46 -14.44 1.31
N SER A 32 17.71 -14.87 1.06
CA SER A 32 18.00 -16.12 0.36
C SER A 32 18.96 -17.01 1.16
N PHE A 33 18.52 -18.24 1.44
CA PHE A 33 19.30 -19.22 2.21
C PHE A 33 18.74 -20.65 2.05
N ALA A 34 19.57 -21.67 2.38
CA ALA A 34 19.12 -23.04 2.46
C ALA A 34 18.34 -23.29 3.76
N VAL A 35 17.21 -23.95 3.67
CA VAL A 35 16.42 -24.44 4.81
C VAL A 35 17.12 -25.66 5.40
N LYS A 36 17.72 -25.51 6.57
CA LYS A 36 18.53 -26.56 7.19
C LYS A 36 17.72 -27.52 8.02
N ASP A 37 16.68 -27.02 8.70
CA ASP A 37 15.92 -27.75 9.70
C ASP A 37 14.49 -27.18 9.86
N GLU A 38 13.65 -27.92 10.57
CA GLU A 38 12.27 -27.52 10.90
C GLU A 38 12.22 -26.27 11.80
N ALA A 39 13.26 -26.02 12.61
CA ALA A 39 13.32 -24.82 13.45
C ALA A 39 13.43 -23.55 12.60
N THR A 40 14.09 -23.63 11.45
CA THR A 40 14.15 -22.53 10.47
C THR A 40 12.78 -22.26 9.87
N ILE A 41 12.01 -23.33 9.56
CA ILE A 41 10.64 -23.19 9.02
C ILE A 41 9.72 -22.56 10.08
N ALA A 42 9.79 -23.02 11.33
CA ALA A 42 9.00 -22.44 12.42
C ALA A 42 9.24 -20.93 12.58
N LYS A 43 10.49 -20.47 12.51
CA LYS A 43 10.84 -19.05 12.57
C LYS A 43 10.27 -18.22 11.40
N ILE A 44 10.17 -18.82 10.21
CA ILE A 44 9.57 -18.15 9.04
C ILE A 44 8.08 -17.98 9.27
N ILE A 45 7.41 -19.01 9.80
CA ILE A 45 5.96 -18.97 10.13
C ILE A 45 5.69 -17.97 11.26
N GLU A 46 6.49 -17.98 12.32
CA GLU A 46 6.40 -17.02 13.44
C GLU A 46 6.59 -15.57 12.99
N ALA A 47 7.40 -15.34 11.94
CA ALA A 47 7.55 -14.02 11.31
C ALA A 47 6.34 -13.61 10.45
N GLY A 48 5.26 -14.42 10.39
CA GLY A 48 4.04 -14.11 9.62
C GLY A 48 4.19 -14.29 8.12
N ILE A 49 5.22 -15.00 7.66
CA ILE A 49 5.45 -15.26 6.23
C ILE A 49 4.60 -16.46 5.82
N HIS A 50 3.68 -16.26 4.88
CA HIS A 50 2.77 -17.30 4.39
C HIS A 50 3.23 -17.95 3.08
N GLN A 51 4.00 -17.23 2.27
CA GLN A 51 4.48 -17.69 0.97
C GLN A 51 5.94 -17.32 0.79
N VAL A 52 6.71 -18.19 0.13
CA VAL A 52 8.13 -18.00 -0.16
C VAL A 52 8.44 -18.42 -1.59
N TYR A 53 9.53 -17.89 -2.13
CA TYR A 53 10.06 -18.30 -3.42
C TYR A 53 11.23 -19.26 -3.20
N ILE A 54 11.15 -20.46 -3.77
CA ILE A 54 12.23 -21.47 -3.72
C ILE A 54 12.99 -21.52 -5.03
N ASP A 55 14.26 -21.94 -4.96
CA ASP A 55 15.10 -22.21 -6.11
C ASP A 55 15.36 -23.72 -6.22
N PRO A 56 14.67 -24.42 -7.15
CA PRO A 56 14.83 -25.86 -7.33
C PRO A 56 16.20 -26.30 -7.85
N GLU A 57 16.98 -25.38 -8.45
CA GLU A 57 18.33 -25.67 -8.92
C GLU A 57 19.35 -25.73 -7.77
N ARG A 58 18.99 -25.18 -6.60
CA ARG A 58 19.85 -25.08 -5.41
C ARG A 58 19.37 -25.93 -4.23
N GLY A 59 18.19 -26.54 -4.35
CA GLY A 59 17.60 -27.37 -3.28
C GLY A 59 16.51 -28.30 -3.79
N LEU A 60 15.76 -28.90 -2.86
CA LEU A 60 14.62 -29.75 -3.19
C LEU A 60 13.51 -28.95 -3.92
N ASP A 61 12.88 -29.58 -4.92
CA ASP A 61 11.80 -29.02 -5.72
C ASP A 61 10.42 -29.44 -5.19
N VAL A 62 9.40 -28.64 -5.58
CA VAL A 62 7.98 -28.96 -5.44
C VAL A 62 7.39 -28.97 -6.85
N ALA A 63 7.15 -30.19 -7.37
CA ALA A 63 6.84 -30.43 -8.77
C ALA A 63 5.60 -29.68 -9.28
N ASP A 64 4.57 -29.56 -8.45
CA ASP A 64 3.26 -28.93 -8.76
C ASP A 64 3.18 -27.45 -8.35
N ALA A 65 4.29 -26.82 -7.95
CA ALA A 65 4.30 -25.42 -7.60
C ALA A 65 4.48 -24.54 -8.85
N PRO A 66 3.70 -23.45 -8.99
CA PRO A 66 3.82 -22.54 -10.11
C PRO A 66 5.17 -21.81 -10.08
N THR A 67 5.74 -21.61 -11.24
CA THR A 67 6.91 -20.76 -11.40
C THR A 67 6.55 -19.30 -11.23
N ASP A 68 7.51 -18.47 -10.86
CA ASP A 68 7.35 -17.02 -10.77
C ASP A 68 6.83 -16.41 -12.09
N SER A 69 7.31 -16.91 -13.23
CA SER A 69 6.85 -16.51 -14.56
C SER A 69 5.38 -16.85 -14.79
N GLU A 70 4.90 -18.00 -14.33
CA GLU A 70 3.51 -18.42 -14.46
C GLU A 70 2.60 -17.58 -13.57
N VAL A 71 3.02 -17.31 -12.34
CA VAL A 71 2.29 -16.42 -11.42
C VAL A 71 2.18 -15.01 -12.00
N ASN A 72 3.27 -14.44 -12.48
CA ASN A 72 3.29 -13.12 -13.09
C ASN A 72 2.44 -13.06 -14.38
N ARG A 73 2.45 -14.11 -15.19
CA ARG A 73 1.59 -14.21 -16.36
C ARG A 73 0.11 -14.24 -15.97
N GLN A 74 -0.27 -15.06 -15.00
CA GLN A 74 -1.65 -15.14 -14.52
C GLN A 74 -2.12 -13.79 -13.97
N LEU A 75 -1.32 -13.14 -13.13
CA LEU A 75 -1.60 -11.79 -12.62
C LEU A 75 -1.77 -10.78 -13.76
N HIS A 76 -0.89 -10.84 -14.76
CA HIS A 76 -0.99 -9.95 -15.92
C HIS A 76 -2.27 -10.19 -16.72
N GLU A 77 -2.62 -11.45 -16.98
CA GLU A 77 -3.85 -11.83 -17.69
C GLU A 77 -5.10 -11.37 -16.90
N GLU A 78 -5.12 -11.54 -15.58
CA GLU A 78 -6.20 -11.05 -14.73
C GLU A 78 -6.29 -9.51 -14.76
N MET A 79 -5.15 -8.81 -14.66
CA MET A 79 -5.12 -7.36 -14.76
C MET A 79 -5.62 -6.85 -16.12
N VAL A 80 -5.23 -7.50 -17.22
CA VAL A 80 -5.71 -7.15 -18.57
C VAL A 80 -7.21 -7.41 -18.69
N LYS A 81 -7.70 -8.53 -18.15
CA LYS A 81 -9.13 -8.85 -18.13
C LYS A 81 -9.93 -7.81 -17.35
N LEU A 82 -9.45 -7.42 -16.17
CA LEU A 82 -10.07 -6.37 -15.35
C LEU A 82 -10.02 -5.00 -16.04
N ALA A 83 -8.90 -4.66 -16.67
CA ALA A 83 -8.77 -3.40 -17.42
C ALA A 83 -9.66 -3.35 -18.67
N SER A 84 -10.01 -4.52 -19.23
CA SER A 84 -10.91 -4.65 -20.38
C SER A 84 -12.39 -4.71 -19.98
N ALA A 85 -12.70 -4.84 -18.69
CA ALA A 85 -14.05 -4.81 -18.19
C ALA A 85 -14.71 -3.45 -18.45
N PRO A 86 -16.01 -3.39 -18.77
CA PRO A 86 -16.71 -2.13 -18.95
C PRO A 86 -16.58 -1.27 -17.70
N ALA A 87 -16.25 0.01 -17.90
CA ALA A 87 -16.12 0.93 -16.77
C ALA A 87 -17.42 0.97 -15.95
N PRO A 88 -17.35 1.00 -14.61
CA PRO A 88 -18.53 1.09 -13.77
C PRO A 88 -19.43 2.25 -14.20
N GLU A 89 -20.73 2.02 -14.30
CA GLU A 89 -21.69 3.05 -14.68
C GLU A 89 -21.56 4.27 -13.76
N ARG A 90 -21.52 5.45 -14.39
CA ARG A 90 -21.54 6.73 -13.68
C ARG A 90 -22.99 7.07 -13.37
N ARG A 91 -23.30 7.27 -12.08
CA ARG A 91 -24.66 7.61 -11.65
C ARG A 91 -25.09 9.02 -12.01
N ILE A 92 -24.11 9.95 -12.09
CA ILE A 92 -24.32 11.35 -12.45
C ILE A 92 -23.16 11.89 -13.29
N THR A 93 -23.31 13.05 -13.90
CA THR A 93 -22.24 13.68 -14.68
C THR A 93 -21.13 14.24 -13.78
N ALA A 94 -19.92 14.41 -14.34
CA ALA A 94 -18.81 15.01 -13.59
C ALA A 94 -19.13 16.46 -13.19
N THR A 95 -19.86 17.19 -14.01
CA THR A 95 -20.28 18.57 -13.73
C THR A 95 -21.19 18.66 -12.52
N GLU A 96 -22.17 17.76 -12.42
CA GLU A 96 -23.10 17.70 -11.28
C GLU A 96 -22.36 17.31 -9.96
N GLU A 97 -21.38 16.39 -10.02
CA GLU A 97 -20.62 15.99 -8.84
C GLU A 97 -19.52 16.99 -8.44
N MET A 98 -19.04 17.82 -9.38
CA MET A 98 -17.87 18.69 -9.19
C MET A 98 -17.98 19.60 -7.95
N GLY A 99 -19.17 20.15 -7.71
CA GLY A 99 -19.40 21.04 -6.55
C GLY A 99 -19.23 20.32 -5.21
N LYS A 100 -19.70 19.07 -5.10
CA LYS A 100 -19.53 18.22 -3.92
C LYS A 100 -18.10 17.73 -3.81
N ALA A 101 -17.51 17.27 -4.91
CA ALA A 101 -16.14 16.79 -4.96
C ALA A 101 -15.14 17.86 -4.48
N LYS A 102 -15.32 19.14 -4.87
CA LYS A 102 -14.47 20.25 -4.38
C LYS A 102 -14.54 20.40 -2.86
N LYS A 103 -15.73 20.32 -2.26
CA LYS A 103 -15.89 20.42 -0.80
C LYS A 103 -15.22 19.23 -0.08
N ILE A 104 -15.46 18.02 -0.56
CA ILE A 104 -14.87 16.79 -0.01
C ILE A 104 -13.34 16.83 -0.11
N HIS A 105 -12.81 17.23 -1.28
CA HIS A 105 -11.36 17.35 -1.49
C HIS A 105 -10.71 18.36 -0.54
N ALA A 106 -11.32 19.54 -0.38
CA ALA A 106 -10.83 20.57 0.55
C ALA A 106 -10.87 20.09 2.01
N GLU A 107 -11.95 19.43 2.41
CA GLU A 107 -12.12 18.86 3.74
C GLU A 107 -11.08 17.74 4.01
N ALA A 108 -10.86 16.84 3.05
CA ALA A 108 -9.87 15.77 3.18
C ALA A 108 -8.44 16.33 3.36
N ASN A 109 -8.08 17.37 2.60
CA ASN A 109 -6.79 18.05 2.78
C ASN A 109 -6.67 18.69 4.17
N HIS A 110 -7.73 19.33 4.65
CA HIS A 110 -7.73 19.95 5.98
C HIS A 110 -7.60 18.91 7.10
N ILE A 111 -8.33 17.80 7.00
CA ILE A 111 -8.30 16.72 8.00
C ILE A 111 -6.91 16.09 8.06
N ILE A 112 -6.31 15.70 6.93
CA ILE A 112 -4.98 15.08 6.94
C ILE A 112 -3.91 16.04 7.43
N HIS A 113 -4.00 17.33 7.10
CA HIS A 113 -3.12 18.36 7.64
C HIS A 113 -3.19 18.41 9.18
N ASN A 114 -4.39 18.45 9.74
CA ASN A 114 -4.59 18.50 11.19
C ASN A 114 -4.07 17.23 11.86
N ILE A 115 -4.38 16.05 11.33
CA ILE A 115 -3.89 14.77 11.85
C ILE A 115 -2.36 14.74 11.86
N MET A 116 -1.69 15.11 10.77
CA MET A 116 -0.24 15.14 10.72
C MET A 116 0.36 16.14 11.73
N LYS A 117 -0.31 17.27 11.95
CA LYS A 117 0.09 18.24 12.98
C LYS A 117 -0.06 17.66 14.38
N ASP A 118 -1.19 17.01 14.68
CA ASP A 118 -1.48 16.41 15.97
C ASP A 118 -0.50 15.28 16.30
N VAL A 119 -0.21 14.41 15.32
CA VAL A 119 0.78 13.34 15.46
C VAL A 119 2.20 13.91 15.68
N ARG A 120 2.56 15.01 15.03
CA ARG A 120 3.84 15.71 15.29
C ARG A 120 3.93 16.21 16.72
N LEU A 121 2.80 16.55 17.35
CA LEU A 121 2.71 16.95 18.76
C LEU A 121 2.57 15.75 19.71
N GLY A 122 2.67 14.52 19.22
CA GLY A 122 2.61 13.30 20.00
C GLY A 122 1.19 12.80 20.29
N GLN A 123 0.17 13.31 19.60
CA GLN A 123 -1.20 12.81 19.73
C GLN A 123 -1.40 11.58 18.84
N GLN A 124 -2.30 10.69 19.26
CA GLN A 124 -2.69 9.51 18.49
C GLN A 124 -3.63 9.88 17.33
N VAL A 125 -3.59 9.08 16.27
CA VAL A 125 -4.54 9.18 15.16
C VAL A 125 -5.92 8.72 15.64
N ARG A 126 -6.93 9.55 15.41
CA ARG A 126 -8.33 9.23 15.74
C ARG A 126 -9.06 8.85 14.46
N LEU A 127 -9.40 7.58 14.32
CA LEU A 127 -10.10 7.07 13.13
C LEU A 127 -11.47 7.73 12.95
N GLU A 128 -12.13 8.14 14.02
CA GLU A 128 -13.41 8.87 13.99
C GLU A 128 -13.34 10.18 13.20
N GLN A 129 -12.15 10.75 13.02
CA GLN A 129 -11.92 11.93 12.18
C GLN A 129 -11.68 11.58 10.71
N VAL A 130 -11.14 10.38 10.45
CA VAL A 130 -10.74 9.90 9.12
C VAL A 130 -11.92 9.25 8.41
N GLU A 131 -12.60 8.33 9.08
CA GLU A 131 -13.68 7.52 8.50
C GLU A 131 -14.75 8.34 7.77
N PRO A 132 -15.32 9.43 8.35
CA PRO A 132 -16.37 10.16 7.67
C PRO A 132 -15.93 10.85 6.38
N VAL A 133 -14.68 11.30 6.28
CA VAL A 133 -14.20 11.92 5.04
C VAL A 133 -13.89 10.88 3.97
N VAL A 134 -13.33 9.72 4.36
CA VAL A 134 -13.09 8.61 3.43
C VAL A 134 -14.41 8.04 2.91
N GLU A 135 -15.45 7.93 3.75
CA GLU A 135 -16.78 7.54 3.33
C GLU A 135 -17.33 8.49 2.26
N ARG A 136 -17.29 9.80 2.50
CA ARG A 136 -17.73 10.80 1.51
C ARG A 136 -16.90 10.77 0.22
N MET A 137 -15.59 10.53 0.32
CA MET A 137 -14.74 10.35 -0.86
C MET A 137 -15.16 9.12 -1.65
N THR A 138 -15.40 8.00 -0.97
CA THR A 138 -15.87 6.74 -1.56
C THR A 138 -17.21 6.94 -2.24
N GLU A 139 -18.19 7.54 -1.58
CA GLU A 139 -19.48 7.86 -2.19
C GLU A 139 -19.36 8.76 -3.43
N SER A 140 -18.52 9.80 -3.37
CA SER A 140 -18.28 10.68 -4.53
C SER A 140 -17.71 9.89 -5.70
N ILE A 141 -16.75 8.99 -5.44
CA ILE A 141 -16.17 8.12 -6.46
C ILE A 141 -17.23 7.15 -7.01
N LEU A 142 -18.09 6.60 -6.17
CA LEU A 142 -19.19 5.72 -6.58
C LEU A 142 -20.23 6.45 -7.46
N ARG A 143 -20.49 7.75 -7.20
CA ARG A 143 -21.36 8.58 -8.07
C ARG A 143 -20.65 8.98 -9.36
N ASN A 144 -19.48 9.57 -9.29
CA ASN A 144 -18.63 9.89 -10.43
C ASN A 144 -17.17 10.11 -10.03
N GLY A 145 -16.34 9.05 -10.13
CA GLY A 145 -14.91 9.11 -9.78
C GLY A 145 -14.10 10.13 -10.60
N GLY A 146 -14.55 10.49 -11.80
CA GLY A 146 -13.86 11.47 -12.63
C GLY A 146 -13.83 12.88 -12.04
N ALA A 147 -14.87 13.27 -11.29
CA ALA A 147 -14.93 14.59 -10.65
C ALA A 147 -13.84 14.75 -9.58
N LEU A 148 -13.78 13.83 -8.60
CA LEU A 148 -12.79 13.88 -7.53
C LEU A 148 -11.36 13.68 -8.06
N MET A 149 -11.14 12.73 -8.98
CA MET A 149 -9.84 12.46 -9.59
C MET A 149 -9.29 13.64 -10.39
N SER A 150 -10.15 14.45 -11.01
CA SER A 150 -9.70 15.66 -11.72
C SER A 150 -9.13 16.72 -10.77
N LEU A 151 -9.67 16.82 -9.55
CA LEU A 151 -9.16 17.72 -8.51
C LEU A 151 -7.81 17.25 -7.97
N CYS A 152 -7.61 15.93 -7.81
CA CYS A 152 -6.36 15.36 -7.37
C CYS A 152 -5.17 15.58 -8.33
N ARG A 153 -5.44 15.97 -9.57
CA ARG A 153 -4.40 16.32 -10.57
C ARG A 153 -3.80 17.72 -10.37
N VAL A 154 -4.53 18.60 -9.72
CA VAL A 154 -4.07 19.97 -9.44
C VAL A 154 -3.28 19.96 -8.15
N LYS A 155 -1.98 20.18 -8.22
CA LYS A 155 -1.07 20.18 -7.07
C LYS A 155 -0.53 21.57 -6.83
N ASN A 156 -0.54 22.01 -5.57
CA ASN A 156 0.17 23.20 -5.11
C ASN A 156 1.45 22.77 -4.40
N ALA A 157 2.53 23.52 -4.60
CA ALA A 157 3.85 23.15 -4.07
C ALA A 157 3.88 23.12 -2.52
N ASP A 158 3.15 24.03 -1.88
CA ASP A 158 3.19 24.20 -0.42
C ASP A 158 2.50 23.08 0.37
N ASP A 159 1.51 22.40 -0.26
CA ASP A 159 0.67 21.37 0.39
C ASP A 159 0.90 19.97 -0.20
N TYR A 160 2.02 19.74 -0.86
CA TYR A 160 2.27 18.54 -1.64
C TYR A 160 2.00 17.23 -0.89
N THR A 161 2.48 17.11 0.37
CA THR A 161 2.35 15.87 1.17
C THR A 161 0.89 15.55 1.47
N PHE A 162 0.08 16.55 1.83
CA PHE A 162 -1.33 16.35 2.17
C PHE A 162 -2.15 16.03 0.92
N GLN A 163 -1.94 16.78 -0.15
CA GLN A 163 -2.59 16.55 -1.44
C GLN A 163 -2.22 15.18 -2.03
N HIS A 164 -0.99 14.70 -1.78
CA HIS A 164 -0.57 13.35 -2.16
C HIS A 164 -1.40 12.30 -1.44
N SER A 165 -1.55 12.36 -0.13
CA SER A 165 -2.34 11.42 0.66
C SER A 165 -3.81 11.36 0.20
N VAL A 166 -4.44 12.53 -0.05
CA VAL A 166 -5.80 12.60 -0.59
C VAL A 166 -5.88 12.00 -2.00
N SER A 167 -4.87 12.23 -2.83
CA SER A 167 -4.80 11.67 -4.19
C SER A 167 -4.65 10.15 -4.17
N VAL A 168 -3.81 9.62 -3.28
CA VAL A 168 -3.61 8.16 -3.12
C VAL A 168 -4.89 7.50 -2.61
N CYS A 169 -5.58 8.09 -1.61
CA CYS A 169 -6.89 7.63 -1.16
C CYS A 169 -7.88 7.53 -2.34
N ALA A 170 -8.06 8.61 -3.09
CA ALA A 170 -8.99 8.63 -4.23
C ALA A 170 -8.62 7.61 -5.32
N LEU A 171 -7.32 7.44 -5.59
CA LEU A 171 -6.82 6.48 -6.57
C LEU A 171 -7.07 5.03 -6.11
N GLN A 172 -6.78 4.69 -4.86
CA GLN A 172 -7.00 3.35 -4.31
C GLN A 172 -8.49 2.98 -4.31
N VAL A 173 -9.37 3.87 -3.85
CA VAL A 173 -10.83 3.65 -3.90
C VAL A 173 -11.30 3.44 -5.34
N SER A 174 -10.82 4.27 -6.28
CA SER A 174 -11.18 4.14 -7.69
C SER A 174 -10.68 2.82 -8.29
N PHE A 175 -9.49 2.38 -7.93
CA PHE A 175 -8.90 1.13 -8.37
C PHE A 175 -9.67 -0.08 -7.79
N CYS A 176 -9.90 -0.12 -6.49
CA CYS A 176 -10.67 -1.17 -5.83
C CYS A 176 -12.10 -1.27 -6.40
N ARG A 177 -12.74 -0.13 -6.70
CA ARG A 177 -14.03 -0.09 -7.39
C ARG A 177 -13.95 -0.73 -8.78
N ALA A 178 -12.91 -0.41 -9.56
CA ALA A 178 -12.72 -0.98 -10.90
C ALA A 178 -12.52 -2.50 -10.85
N LEU A 179 -11.92 -3.01 -9.78
CA LEU A 179 -11.79 -4.44 -9.51
C LEU A 179 -13.09 -5.10 -9.01
N GLY A 180 -14.17 -4.33 -8.79
CA GLY A 180 -15.44 -4.85 -8.30
C GLY A 180 -15.44 -5.27 -6.83
N LEU A 181 -14.52 -4.75 -6.03
CA LEU A 181 -14.44 -5.04 -4.59
C LEU A 181 -15.63 -4.41 -3.85
N ASP A 182 -15.98 -4.99 -2.71
CA ASP A 182 -17.09 -4.53 -1.88
C ASP A 182 -16.81 -3.17 -1.22
N THR A 183 -17.87 -2.50 -0.76
CA THR A 183 -17.80 -1.15 -0.19
C THR A 183 -16.93 -1.08 1.07
N THR A 184 -16.92 -2.14 1.88
CA THR A 184 -16.09 -2.20 3.09
C THR A 184 -14.61 -2.19 2.71
N THR A 185 -14.22 -2.99 1.72
CA THR A 185 -12.86 -3.03 1.18
C THR A 185 -12.46 -1.69 0.55
N LEU A 186 -13.38 -1.03 -0.18
CA LEU A 186 -13.14 0.30 -0.72
C LEU A 186 -12.84 1.31 0.40
N HIS A 187 -13.61 1.27 1.48
CA HIS A 187 -13.45 2.16 2.62
C HIS A 187 -12.10 1.94 3.32
N LEU A 188 -11.75 0.68 3.62
CA LEU A 188 -10.46 0.33 4.22
C LEU A 188 -9.27 0.73 3.34
N ALA A 189 -9.34 0.50 2.03
CA ALA A 189 -8.33 0.94 1.08
C ALA A 189 -8.20 2.47 1.08
N GLY A 190 -9.32 3.19 1.18
CA GLY A 190 -9.32 4.65 1.28
C GLY A 190 -8.63 5.15 2.55
N ILE A 191 -8.93 4.57 3.72
CA ILE A 191 -8.28 4.90 5.00
C ILE A 191 -6.77 4.64 4.90
N GLY A 192 -6.38 3.45 4.43
CA GLY A 192 -4.97 3.10 4.22
C GLY A 192 -4.26 4.09 3.30
N GLY A 193 -4.89 4.45 2.17
CA GLY A 193 -4.34 5.44 1.23
C GLY A 193 -4.21 6.84 1.82
N LEU A 194 -5.16 7.27 2.65
CA LEU A 194 -5.10 8.59 3.29
C LEU A 194 -3.99 8.67 4.34
N LEU A 195 -3.73 7.58 5.07
CA LEU A 195 -2.81 7.54 6.21
C LEU A 195 -1.45 6.92 5.89
N HIS A 196 -1.22 6.36 4.69
CA HIS A 196 -0.01 5.59 4.36
C HIS A 196 1.31 6.31 4.66
N ASP A 197 1.31 7.61 4.54
CA ASP A 197 2.48 8.49 4.67
C ASP A 197 2.53 9.25 6.01
N ILE A 198 1.69 8.88 7.01
CA ILE A 198 1.63 9.59 8.29
C ILE A 198 2.99 9.62 9.02
N GLY A 199 3.81 8.59 8.84
CA GLY A 199 5.14 8.49 9.41
C GLY A 199 6.14 9.53 8.89
N LYS A 200 5.82 10.23 7.79
CA LYS A 200 6.65 11.37 7.31
C LYS A 200 6.79 12.49 8.33
N VAL A 201 5.90 12.57 9.31
CA VAL A 201 6.02 13.52 10.43
C VAL A 201 7.27 13.30 11.28
N LYS A 202 7.84 12.10 11.26
CA LYS A 202 9.07 11.72 11.97
C LYS A 202 10.34 11.94 11.16
N VAL A 203 10.22 12.18 9.85
CA VAL A 203 11.38 12.47 8.99
C VAL A 203 11.85 13.90 9.24
N PRO A 204 13.18 14.14 9.44
CA PRO A 204 13.72 15.47 9.58
C PRO A 204 13.35 16.38 8.39
N SER A 205 12.99 17.63 8.69
CA SER A 205 12.45 18.53 7.67
C SER A 205 13.45 18.87 6.57
N GLU A 206 14.74 18.89 6.89
CA GLU A 206 15.86 19.09 5.97
C GLU A 206 16.00 17.93 4.97
N VAL A 207 15.60 16.70 5.34
CA VAL A 207 15.56 15.53 4.45
C VAL A 207 14.25 15.51 3.66
N LEU A 208 13.12 15.74 4.35
CA LEU A 208 11.79 15.69 3.74
C LEU A 208 11.61 16.76 2.64
N ASN A 209 12.12 17.97 2.88
CA ASN A 209 11.97 19.12 1.99
C ASN A 209 13.24 19.46 1.21
N LYS A 210 14.20 18.54 1.14
CA LYS A 210 15.46 18.78 0.44
C LYS A 210 15.23 19.07 -1.05
N PRO A 211 15.67 20.21 -1.56
CA PRO A 211 15.64 20.48 -2.99
C PRO A 211 16.68 19.61 -3.71
N GLY A 212 16.25 18.64 -4.50
CA GLY A 212 17.14 17.78 -5.28
C GLY A 212 17.16 16.33 -4.81
N ARG A 213 18.21 15.59 -5.19
CA ARG A 213 18.33 14.17 -4.85
C ARG A 213 18.83 14.00 -3.40
N LEU A 214 18.26 13.00 -2.73
CA LEU A 214 18.74 12.53 -1.43
C LEU A 214 20.06 11.76 -1.61
N THR A 215 20.96 11.84 -0.63
CA THR A 215 22.09 10.92 -0.51
C THR A 215 21.58 9.52 -0.10
N GLU A 216 22.46 8.51 -0.09
CA GLU A 216 22.09 7.16 0.35
C GLU A 216 21.66 7.15 1.83
N GLU A 217 22.36 7.92 2.69
CA GLU A 217 22.04 8.05 4.11
C GLU A 217 20.69 8.76 4.31
N GLU A 218 20.47 9.87 3.61
CA GLU A 218 19.21 10.62 3.67
C GLU A 218 18.05 9.77 3.12
N PHE A 219 18.29 8.99 2.07
CA PHE A 219 17.29 8.07 1.54
C PHE A 219 16.97 6.93 2.52
N ALA A 220 17.96 6.45 3.27
CA ALA A 220 17.74 5.48 4.35
C ALA A 220 16.83 6.08 5.44
N VAL A 221 17.07 7.32 5.85
CA VAL A 221 16.21 8.06 6.79
C VAL A 221 14.81 8.26 6.21
N MET A 222 14.69 8.65 4.94
CA MET A 222 13.39 8.81 4.29
C MET A 222 12.58 7.51 4.30
N LYS A 223 13.19 6.36 4.03
CA LYS A 223 12.49 5.06 4.03
C LYS A 223 11.90 4.67 5.39
N CYS A 224 12.43 5.17 6.48
CA CYS A 224 11.91 4.88 7.82
C CYS A 224 10.45 5.32 8.01
N HIS A 225 9.95 6.29 7.21
CA HIS A 225 8.56 6.74 7.34
C HIS A 225 7.53 5.62 7.21
N VAL A 226 7.82 4.57 6.45
CA VAL A 226 6.92 3.42 6.28
C VAL A 226 6.72 2.68 7.61
N VAL A 227 7.83 2.39 8.30
CA VAL A 227 7.82 1.75 9.62
C VAL A 227 7.19 2.68 10.66
N GLU A 228 7.53 3.96 10.60
CA GLU A 228 6.94 4.97 11.50
C GLU A 228 5.43 5.13 11.27
N SER A 229 4.94 5.03 10.02
CA SER A 229 3.49 5.02 9.75
C SER A 229 2.81 3.85 10.47
N LYS A 230 3.37 2.64 10.38
CA LYS A 230 2.86 1.47 11.09
C LYS A 230 2.85 1.71 12.61
N ASN A 231 3.98 2.13 13.18
CA ASN A 231 4.13 2.37 14.62
C ASN A 231 3.13 3.40 15.16
N ILE A 232 2.83 4.44 14.37
CA ILE A 232 1.86 5.48 14.73
C ILE A 232 0.42 4.95 14.70
N LEU A 233 0.10 4.08 13.75
CA LEU A 233 -1.26 3.56 13.57
C LEU A 233 -1.58 2.38 14.50
N GLU A 234 -0.58 1.72 15.08
CA GLU A 234 -0.74 0.61 16.05
C GLU A 234 -0.83 1.07 17.52
N GLN A 235 -0.67 2.37 17.81
CA GLN A 235 -0.82 2.97 19.14
C GLN A 235 -2.28 3.21 19.51
#